data_6e6761298f42cf111c5d372526899d6c
#
_entry.id   6e6761298f42cf111c5d372526899d6c
#
_cell.length_a   1.000
_cell.length_b   1.000
_cell.length_c   1.000
_cell.angle_alpha   90.00
_cell.angle_beta   90.00
_cell.angle_gamma   90.00
#
_symmetry.space_group_name_H-M   'P 1'
#
loop_
_entity.id
_entity.type
_entity.pdbx_description
1 polymer ?
#
loop_
_entity_poly.entity_id
_entity_poly.type
_entity_poly.pdbx_seq_one_letter_code
_entity_poly.pdbx_strand_id
1 'polypeptide(L)' 'MKLSLNTTVVDDKTGLEGRCIGPFKRKAEQWWTVFWKDGTTTAEREKDTLGGQET' A
#
# COMPACT_ATOMS: atom_id res chain seq x y z
N MET A 1 0.12 -9.49 -10.39
CA MET A 1 -0.12 -9.72 -8.97
C MET A 1 -0.88 -8.57 -8.35
N LYS A 2 -1.80 -8.85 -7.46
CA LYS A 2 -2.65 -7.83 -6.84
C LYS A 2 -2.47 -7.79 -5.33
N LEU A 3 -2.60 -6.61 -4.77
CA LEU A 3 -2.68 -6.49 -3.32
C LEU A 3 -4.05 -6.98 -2.85
N SER A 4 -4.11 -7.39 -1.61
CA SER A 4 -5.35 -7.83 -0.97
C SER A 4 -5.53 -7.11 0.35
N LEU A 5 -6.72 -7.19 0.88
CA LEU A 5 -7.00 -6.67 2.20
C LEU A 5 -6.05 -7.31 3.20
N ASN A 6 -5.52 -6.52 4.10
CA ASN A 6 -4.59 -6.94 5.15
C ASN A 6 -3.20 -7.38 4.64
N THR A 7 -2.89 -7.11 3.38
CA THR A 7 -1.54 -7.37 2.89
C THR A 7 -0.57 -6.41 3.55
N THR A 8 0.54 -6.94 4.04
CA THR A 8 1.59 -6.12 4.63
C THR A 8 2.48 -5.57 3.53
N VAL A 9 2.78 -4.28 3.60
CA VAL A 9 3.68 -3.61 2.67
C VAL A 9 4.77 -2.89 3.44
N VAL A 10 5.89 -2.63 2.79
CA VAL A 10 7.01 -1.94 3.42
C VAL A 10 7.40 -0.75 2.56
N ASP A 11 7.58 0.40 3.19
CA ASP A 11 8.05 1.59 2.51
C ASP A 11 9.55 1.46 2.28
N ASP A 12 9.97 1.46 1.02
CA ASP A 12 11.37 1.34 0.64
C ASP A 12 12.26 2.38 1.29
N LYS A 13 11.76 3.59 1.44
CA LYS A 13 12.57 4.71 1.90
C LYS A 13 12.81 4.69 3.40
N THR A 14 11.83 4.26 4.14
CA THR A 14 11.90 4.32 5.60
C THR A 14 11.98 2.96 6.25
N GLY A 15 11.62 1.90 5.53
CA GLY A 15 11.52 0.57 6.09
C GLY A 15 10.30 0.38 6.97
N LEU A 16 9.39 1.33 6.97
CA LEU A 16 8.19 1.27 7.80
C LEU A 16 7.20 0.28 7.24
N GLU A 17 6.63 -0.54 8.08
CA GLU A 17 5.62 -1.52 7.69
C GLU A 17 4.22 -0.92 7.74
N GLY A 18 3.37 -1.34 6.81
CA GLY A 18 1.99 -0.92 6.78
C GLY A 18 1.10 -2.05 6.34
N ARG A 19 -0.20 -1.84 6.43
CA ARG A 19 -1.19 -2.85 6.06
C ARG A 19 -2.24 -2.21 5.16
N CYS A 20 -2.59 -2.91 4.08
CA CYS A 20 -3.64 -2.45 3.17
C CYS A 20 -4.99 -2.70 3.81
N ILE A 21 -5.75 -1.64 4.08
CA ILE A 21 -7.01 -1.74 4.80
C ILE A 21 -8.23 -1.37 3.99
N GLY A 22 -8.06 -0.74 2.83
CA GLY A 22 -9.22 -0.38 2.02
C GLY A 22 -8.87 -0.11 0.57
N PRO A 23 -9.38 -0.93 -0.35
CA PRO A 23 -9.18 -0.69 -1.77
C PRO A 23 -10.13 0.39 -2.28
N PHE A 24 -9.67 1.22 -3.22
CA PHE A 24 -10.53 2.18 -3.89
C PHE A 24 -9.96 2.49 -5.27
N LYS A 25 -10.78 3.09 -6.12
CA LYS A 25 -10.34 3.48 -7.46
C LYS A 25 -10.30 4.99 -7.59
N ARG A 26 -9.28 5.47 -8.28
CA ARG A 26 -9.12 6.88 -8.55
C ARG A 26 -8.57 7.03 -9.96
N LYS A 27 -9.27 7.78 -10.81
CA LYS A 27 -8.88 7.98 -12.21
C LYS A 27 -8.62 6.65 -12.93
N ALA A 28 -9.50 5.69 -12.70
CA ALA A 28 -9.43 4.35 -13.28
C ALA A 28 -8.23 3.53 -12.83
N GLU A 29 -7.51 3.98 -11.82
CA GLU A 29 -6.40 3.23 -11.23
C GLU A 29 -6.80 2.64 -9.90
N GLN A 30 -6.20 1.51 -9.55
CA GLN A 30 -6.42 0.88 -8.27
C GLN A 30 -5.50 1.49 -7.21
N TRP A 31 -6.11 1.95 -6.13
CA TRP A 31 -5.39 2.52 -5.00
C TRP A 31 -5.74 1.74 -3.75
N TRP A 32 -4.90 1.87 -2.72
CA TRP A 32 -5.14 1.26 -1.42
C TRP A 32 -4.90 2.26 -0.32
N THR A 33 -5.74 2.21 0.70
CA THR A 33 -5.49 2.93 1.94
C THR A 33 -4.56 2.05 2.76
N VAL A 34 -3.45 2.60 3.21
CA VAL A 34 -2.46 1.86 3.99
C VAL A 34 -2.36 2.47 5.37
N PHE A 35 -2.48 1.65 6.37
CA PHE A 35 -2.29 2.04 7.77
C PHE A 35 -0.89 1.63 8.20
N TRP A 36 -0.07 2.61 8.51
CA TRP A 36 1.33 2.37 8.84
C TRP A 36 1.51 2.14 10.33
N LYS A 37 2.59 1.45 10.69
CA LYS A 37 2.88 1.12 12.08
C LYS A 37 3.06 2.32 13.00
N ASP A 38 3.44 3.45 12.44
CA ASP A 38 3.58 4.68 13.23
C ASP A 38 2.25 5.38 13.50
N GLY A 39 1.15 4.80 13.06
CA GLY A 39 -0.19 5.35 13.28
C GLY A 39 -0.71 6.26 12.16
N THR A 40 0.07 6.47 11.11
CA THR A 40 -0.38 7.30 9.99
C THR A 40 -1.12 6.46 8.95
N THR A 41 -1.91 7.13 8.13
CA THR A 41 -2.65 6.49 7.04
C THR A 41 -2.39 7.26 5.76
N THR A 42 -2.08 6.56 4.70
CA THR A 42 -1.84 7.17 3.40
C THR A 42 -2.57 6.41 2.31
N ALA A 43 -2.71 7.05 1.13
CA ALA A 43 -3.26 6.42 -0.06
C ALA A 43 -2.11 6.11 -1.00
N GLU A 44 -1.99 4.86 -1.41
CA GLU A 44 -0.90 4.41 -2.29
C GLU A 44 -1.47 3.72 -3.52
N ARG A 45 -0.85 3.94 -4.67
CA ARG A 45 -1.25 3.21 -5.88
C ARG A 45 -0.75 1.78 -5.79
N GLU A 46 -1.61 0.85 -6.18
CA GLU A 46 -1.27 -0.56 -6.14
C GLU A 46 0.00 -0.86 -6.91
N LYS A 47 0.11 -0.30 -8.10
CA LYS A 47 1.25 -0.54 -8.96
C LYS A 47 2.58 -0.06 -8.33
N ASP A 48 2.57 1.07 -7.65
CA ASP A 48 3.77 1.57 -6.98
C ASP A 48 4.14 0.73 -5.77
N THR A 49 3.13 0.31 -5.04
CA THR A 49 3.34 -0.51 -3.84
C THR A 49 3.86 -1.90 -4.20
N LEU A 50 3.29 -2.49 -5.23
CA LEU A 50 3.76 -3.80 -5.69
C LEU A 50 5.19 -3.73 -6.21
N GLY A 51 5.54 -2.64 -6.89
CA GLY A 51 6.91 -2.45 -7.36
C GLY A 51 7.90 -2.47 -6.22
N GLY A 52 7.56 -1.81 -5.10
CA GLY A 52 8.42 -1.81 -3.92
C GLY A 52 8.54 -3.17 -3.28
N GLN A 53 7.52 -4.00 -3.35
CA GLN A 53 7.52 -5.31 -2.74
C GLN A 53 8.25 -6.37 -3.53
N GLU A 54 8.38 -6.18 -4.80
CA GLU A 54 8.97 -7.18 -5.67
C GLU A 54 10.48 -7.20 -5.63
N THR A 55 11.09 -6.34 -4.94
CA THR A 55 12.55 -6.29 -4.84
C THR A 55 13.12 -7.34 -3.92
#